data_1d4b8bc928c5d83ba51723b6f7a43659
#
_entry.id   1d4b8bc928c5d83ba51723b6f7a43659
#
_cell.length_a   1.000
_cell.length_b   1.000
_cell.length_c   1.000
_cell.angle_alpha   90.00
_cell.angle_beta   90.00
_cell.angle_gamma   90.00
#
_symmetry.space_group_name_H-M   'P 1'
#
loop_
_entity.id
_entity.type
_entity.pdbx_description
1 polymer ?
#
loop_
_entity_poly.entity_id
_entity_poly.type
_entity_poly.pdbx_seq_one_letter_code
_entity_poly.pdbx_strand_id
1 'polypeptide(L)'
;KDKKCTKLTLKLDADDIKDIAKEYVETFAKDEQMKEILTKSASAYAKIMEEADPSSSADDISSMIDELYNNIDEIKDEIDDLEFDGTVKLTVYATATKVYRTDIDIDVDDSNISLATTFNKENTEVELSADDTKMATLTIESKKDEVKVKVETSKLLGSMSMELNYKVEDKKSEMKMAIN
;
A
#
# COMPACT_ATOMS: atom_id res chain seq x y z
N LYS A 1 14.36 -20.15 19.54
CA LYS A 1 14.86 -19.27 20.63
C LYS A 1 14.06 -17.99 20.53
N ASP A 2 13.25 -17.71 21.54
CA ASP A 2 12.46 -16.49 21.63
C ASP A 2 13.42 -15.30 21.70
N LYS A 3 13.30 -14.38 20.74
CA LYS A 3 14.10 -13.16 20.75
C LYS A 3 13.36 -12.13 21.59
N LYS A 4 14.04 -11.57 22.58
CA LYS A 4 13.50 -10.44 23.34
C LYS A 4 13.44 -9.21 22.41
N CYS A 5 12.25 -8.83 22.00
CA CYS A 5 11.98 -7.61 21.24
C CYS A 5 11.39 -6.55 22.16
N THR A 6 11.69 -5.29 21.87
CA THR A 6 10.96 -4.15 22.42
C THR A 6 9.69 -3.98 21.61
N LYS A 7 8.57 -3.82 22.30
CA LYS A 7 7.28 -3.46 21.70
C LYS A 7 7.11 -1.96 21.85
N LEU A 8 6.95 -1.27 20.73
CA LEU A 8 6.61 0.15 20.66
C LEU A 8 5.20 0.25 20.09
N THR A 9 4.35 1.08 20.67
CA THR A 9 2.97 1.28 20.22
C THR A 9 2.69 2.76 20.11
N LEU A 10 2.18 3.19 18.95
CA LEU A 10 1.59 4.48 18.69
C LEU A 10 0.09 4.26 18.49
N LYS A 11 -0.73 5.07 19.12
CA LYS A 11 -2.17 5.10 18.91
C LYS A 11 -2.53 6.51 18.43
N LEU A 12 -3.29 6.56 17.34
CA LEU A 12 -3.81 7.78 16.72
C LEU A 12 -5.34 7.74 16.82
N ASP A 13 -5.94 8.81 17.21
CA ASP A 13 -7.39 9.00 17.14
C ASP A 13 -7.80 9.68 15.82
N ALA A 14 -9.09 9.98 15.67
CA ALA A 14 -9.64 10.57 14.46
C ALA A 14 -8.99 11.93 14.13
N ASP A 15 -8.76 12.76 15.14
CA ASP A 15 -8.16 14.10 14.96
C ASP A 15 -6.69 13.98 14.53
N ASP A 16 -5.91 13.12 15.17
CA ASP A 16 -4.53 12.81 14.78
C ASP A 16 -4.45 12.35 13.32
N ILE A 17 -5.40 11.50 12.89
CA ILE A 17 -5.44 10.95 11.52
C ILE A 17 -5.75 12.07 10.52
N LYS A 18 -6.71 12.93 10.81
CA LYS A 18 -7.04 14.10 9.96
C LYS A 18 -5.85 15.04 9.81
N ASP A 19 -5.16 15.34 10.90
CA ASP A 19 -3.99 16.22 10.88
C ASP A 19 -2.85 15.63 10.03
N ILE A 20 -2.57 14.33 10.18
CA ILE A 20 -1.58 13.64 9.34
C ILE A 20 -2.01 13.63 7.87
N ALA A 21 -3.28 13.38 7.57
CA ALA A 21 -3.79 13.39 6.21
C ALA A 21 -3.64 14.76 5.54
N LYS A 22 -3.98 15.85 6.26
CA LYS A 22 -3.80 17.21 5.77
C LYS A 22 -2.33 17.56 5.52
N GLU A 23 -1.42 17.19 6.43
CA GLU A 23 0.02 17.41 6.26
C GLU A 23 0.56 16.62 5.06
N TYR A 24 0.06 15.38 4.87
CA TYR A 24 0.42 14.56 3.72
C TYR A 24 -0.04 15.21 2.40
N VAL A 25 -1.29 15.66 2.33
CA VAL A 25 -1.85 16.35 1.16
C VAL A 25 -1.06 17.63 0.84
N GLU A 26 -0.73 18.44 1.84
CA GLU A 26 0.11 19.62 1.65
C GLU A 26 1.52 19.30 1.15
N THR A 27 2.14 18.26 1.71
CA THR A 27 3.49 17.84 1.30
C THR A 27 3.47 17.31 -0.14
N PHE A 28 2.47 16.51 -0.47
CA PHE A 28 2.25 15.99 -1.82
C PHE A 28 2.05 17.11 -2.83
N ALA A 29 1.24 18.12 -2.50
CA ALA A 29 0.98 19.27 -3.36
C ALA A 29 2.23 20.12 -3.66
N LYS A 30 3.19 20.14 -2.75
CA LYS A 30 4.45 20.88 -2.89
C LYS A 30 5.55 20.08 -3.62
N ASP A 31 5.33 18.79 -3.86
CA ASP A 31 6.30 17.90 -4.50
C ASP A 31 6.20 17.97 -6.03
N GLU A 32 6.94 18.91 -6.62
CA GLU A 32 7.04 19.08 -8.07
C GLU A 32 7.57 17.82 -8.80
N GLN A 33 8.41 17.02 -8.16
CA GLN A 33 8.93 15.78 -8.76
C GLN A 33 7.81 14.73 -8.82
N MET A 34 7.01 14.62 -7.78
CA MET A 34 5.87 13.72 -7.76
C MET A 34 4.84 14.13 -8.82
N LYS A 35 4.53 15.43 -8.93
CA LYS A 35 3.65 15.96 -9.98
C LYS A 35 4.16 15.58 -11.38
N GLU A 36 5.45 15.77 -11.64
CA GLU A 36 6.07 15.42 -12.92
C GLU A 36 5.97 13.91 -13.21
N ILE A 37 6.24 13.06 -12.22
CA ILE A 37 6.15 11.60 -12.35
C ILE A 37 4.71 11.18 -12.64
N LEU A 38 3.73 11.70 -11.91
CA LEU A 38 2.33 11.40 -12.12
C LEU A 38 1.85 11.82 -13.51
N THR A 39 2.18 13.05 -13.93
CA THR A 39 1.82 13.56 -15.26
C THR A 39 2.42 12.71 -16.38
N LYS A 40 3.70 12.33 -16.26
CA LYS A 40 4.36 11.45 -17.24
C LYS A 40 3.76 10.05 -17.27
N SER A 41 3.48 9.48 -16.10
CA SER A 41 2.88 8.15 -16.00
C SER A 41 1.46 8.14 -16.54
N ALA A 42 0.66 9.16 -16.24
CA ALA A 42 -0.68 9.34 -16.76
C ALA A 42 -0.68 9.48 -18.29
N SER A 43 0.22 10.30 -18.84
CA SER A 43 0.36 10.46 -20.28
C SER A 43 0.79 9.17 -20.99
N ALA A 44 1.65 8.36 -20.35
CA ALA A 44 2.05 7.05 -20.87
C ALA A 44 0.88 6.05 -20.82
N TYR A 45 0.13 6.02 -19.73
CA TYR A 45 -1.05 5.16 -19.57
C TYR A 45 -2.16 5.56 -20.56
N ALA A 46 -2.42 6.86 -20.72
CA ALA A 46 -3.40 7.38 -21.65
C ALA A 46 -3.12 6.95 -23.09
N LYS A 47 -1.86 6.99 -23.53
CA LYS A 47 -1.48 6.49 -24.86
C LYS A 47 -1.77 5.00 -25.06
N ILE A 48 -1.54 4.19 -24.03
CA ILE A 48 -1.86 2.75 -24.06
C ILE A 48 -3.39 2.55 -24.16
N MET A 49 -4.16 3.33 -23.40
CA MET A 49 -5.61 3.25 -23.43
C MET A 49 -6.19 3.73 -24.76
N GLU A 50 -5.66 4.80 -25.34
CA GLU A 50 -6.06 5.31 -26.66
C GLU A 50 -5.79 4.31 -27.78
N GLU A 51 -4.68 3.55 -27.69
CA GLU A 51 -4.40 2.43 -28.62
C GLU A 51 -5.40 1.27 -28.45
N ALA A 52 -5.89 1.03 -27.23
CA ALA A 52 -6.85 -0.03 -26.91
C ALA A 52 -8.31 0.40 -27.17
N ASP A 53 -8.64 1.64 -26.89
CA ASP A 53 -9.95 2.24 -27.09
C ASP A 53 -9.81 3.72 -27.53
N PRO A 54 -9.99 4.03 -28.84
CA PRO A 54 -9.85 5.39 -29.37
C PRO A 54 -10.87 6.40 -28.82
N SER A 55 -11.85 5.98 -28.04
CA SER A 55 -12.81 6.88 -27.37
C SER A 55 -12.30 7.42 -26.03
N SER A 56 -11.21 6.87 -25.49
CA SER A 56 -10.58 7.35 -24.25
C SER A 56 -9.64 8.52 -24.59
N SER A 57 -9.73 9.62 -23.83
CA SER A 57 -8.95 10.83 -24.03
C SER A 57 -7.77 10.91 -23.06
N ALA A 58 -6.57 11.09 -23.60
CA ALA A 58 -5.37 11.35 -22.81
C ALA A 58 -5.43 12.67 -22.03
N ASP A 59 -6.15 13.64 -22.58
CA ASP A 59 -6.31 14.98 -22.00
C ASP A 59 -7.14 14.93 -20.71
N ASP A 60 -8.09 13.99 -20.58
CA ASP A 60 -8.90 13.83 -19.37
C ASP A 60 -8.07 13.45 -18.15
N ILE A 61 -7.09 12.55 -18.31
CA ILE A 61 -6.25 12.10 -17.19
C ILE A 61 -5.27 13.20 -16.74
N SER A 62 -4.72 13.95 -17.68
CA SER A 62 -3.85 15.10 -17.36
C SER A 62 -4.62 16.20 -16.65
N SER A 63 -5.85 16.47 -17.08
CA SER A 63 -6.75 17.44 -16.44
C SER A 63 -7.12 17.03 -15.02
N MET A 64 -7.36 15.75 -14.75
CA MET A 64 -7.63 15.25 -13.39
C MET A 64 -6.45 15.45 -12.44
N ILE A 65 -5.21 15.31 -12.94
CA ILE A 65 -4.01 15.54 -12.10
C ILE A 65 -3.89 17.04 -11.79
N ASP A 66 -4.05 17.91 -12.79
CA ASP A 66 -4.00 19.36 -12.55
C ASP A 66 -5.13 19.82 -11.63
N GLU A 67 -6.32 19.27 -11.75
CA GLU A 67 -7.46 19.53 -10.87
C GLU A 67 -7.16 19.08 -9.43
N LEU A 68 -6.59 17.90 -9.24
CA LEU A 68 -6.14 17.42 -7.92
C LEU A 68 -5.16 18.39 -7.25
N TYR A 69 -4.16 18.87 -8.00
CA TYR A 69 -3.16 19.81 -7.46
C TYR A 69 -3.70 21.22 -7.25
N ASN A 70 -4.74 21.63 -7.97
CA ASN A 70 -5.36 22.94 -7.83
C ASN A 70 -6.40 23.00 -6.69
N ASN A 71 -6.98 21.85 -6.31
CA ASN A 71 -8.05 21.75 -5.32
C ASN A 71 -7.58 21.25 -3.95
N ILE A 72 -6.30 21.42 -3.64
CA ILE A 72 -5.71 20.97 -2.36
C ILE A 72 -6.42 21.53 -1.13
N ASP A 73 -6.82 22.81 -1.16
CA ASP A 73 -7.51 23.43 -0.04
C ASP A 73 -8.92 22.83 0.13
N GLU A 74 -9.63 22.54 -0.95
CA GLU A 74 -10.92 21.85 -0.92
C GLU A 74 -10.79 20.43 -0.36
N ILE A 75 -9.76 19.68 -0.77
CA ILE A 75 -9.47 18.34 -0.21
C ILE A 75 -9.21 18.41 1.29
N LYS A 76 -8.52 19.44 1.77
CA LYS A 76 -8.28 19.65 3.22
C LYS A 76 -9.55 19.96 3.98
N ASP A 77 -10.42 20.77 3.40
CA ASP A 77 -11.73 21.10 3.98
C ASP A 77 -12.61 19.83 4.03
N GLU A 78 -12.59 19.00 2.97
CA GLU A 78 -13.27 17.70 2.98
C GLU A 78 -12.72 16.74 4.05
N ILE A 79 -11.40 16.75 4.30
CA ILE A 79 -10.79 15.94 5.38
C ILE A 79 -11.29 16.41 6.75
N ASP A 80 -11.45 17.74 6.97
CA ASP A 80 -11.95 18.28 8.21
C ASP A 80 -13.43 17.90 8.43
N ASP A 81 -14.22 17.88 7.36
CA ASP A 81 -15.64 17.55 7.40
C ASP A 81 -15.91 16.02 7.50
N LEU A 82 -14.89 15.17 7.35
CA LEU A 82 -15.07 13.72 7.54
C LEU A 82 -15.50 13.43 8.99
N GLU A 83 -16.69 12.87 9.13
CA GLU A 83 -17.16 12.30 10.38
C GLU A 83 -16.83 10.82 10.43
N PHE A 84 -15.86 10.42 11.23
CA PHE A 84 -15.61 9.02 11.54
C PHE A 84 -15.16 8.86 12.99
N ASP A 85 -15.62 7.81 13.64
CA ASP A 85 -15.16 7.39 14.97
C ASP A 85 -14.23 6.19 14.77
N GLY A 86 -12.93 6.46 14.88
CA GLY A 86 -11.95 5.44 14.59
C GLY A 86 -10.63 5.66 15.29
N THR A 87 -9.86 4.59 15.39
CA THR A 87 -8.47 4.65 15.89
C THR A 87 -7.56 3.83 15.01
N VAL A 88 -6.33 4.32 14.83
CA VAL A 88 -5.25 3.56 14.21
C VAL A 88 -4.19 3.28 15.26
N LYS A 89 -3.84 2.01 15.39
CA LYS A 89 -2.81 1.57 16.31
C LYS A 89 -1.68 0.92 15.54
N LEU A 90 -0.51 1.53 15.56
CA LEU A 90 0.72 0.99 15.02
C LEU A 90 1.53 0.32 16.15
N THR A 91 1.85 -0.94 16.00
CA THR A 91 2.73 -1.67 16.92
C THR A 91 3.97 -2.17 16.17
N VAL A 92 5.15 -1.84 16.69
CA VAL A 92 6.43 -2.26 16.13
C VAL A 92 7.16 -3.16 17.12
N TYR A 93 7.60 -4.33 16.67
CA TYR A 93 8.42 -5.27 17.43
C TYR A 93 9.84 -5.22 16.87
N ALA A 94 10.77 -4.67 17.65
CA ALA A 94 12.13 -4.42 17.20
C ALA A 94 13.19 -4.72 18.26
N THR A 95 14.42 -4.91 17.82
CA THR A 95 15.63 -4.75 18.63
C THR A 95 16.31 -3.44 18.25
N ALA A 96 17.45 -3.10 18.86
CA ALA A 96 18.20 -1.90 18.52
C ALA A 96 18.62 -1.81 17.03
N THR A 97 18.65 -2.94 16.31
CA THR A 97 19.19 -3.01 14.94
C THR A 97 18.24 -3.61 13.91
N LYS A 98 17.09 -4.14 14.34
CA LYS A 98 16.20 -4.86 13.42
C LYS A 98 14.74 -4.79 13.87
N VAL A 99 13.85 -4.49 12.91
CA VAL A 99 12.42 -4.70 13.02
C VAL A 99 12.09 -6.13 12.62
N TYR A 100 11.23 -6.79 13.39
CA TYR A 100 10.78 -8.18 13.14
C TYR A 100 9.33 -8.26 12.72
N ARG A 101 8.52 -7.36 13.27
CA ARG A 101 7.09 -7.31 12.94
C ARG A 101 6.55 -5.90 13.12
N THR A 102 5.62 -5.54 12.29
CA THR A 102 4.76 -4.36 12.47
C THR A 102 3.32 -4.80 12.34
N ASP A 103 2.47 -4.32 13.25
CA ASP A 103 1.02 -4.49 13.18
C ASP A 103 0.38 -3.12 13.07
N ILE A 104 -0.55 -2.96 12.14
CA ILE A 104 -1.43 -1.80 12.00
C ILE A 104 -2.84 -2.31 12.23
N ASP A 105 -3.47 -1.87 13.30
CA ASP A 105 -4.86 -2.16 13.64
C ASP A 105 -5.66 -0.88 13.39
N ILE A 106 -6.72 -0.96 12.60
CA ILE A 106 -7.63 0.13 12.26
C ILE A 106 -9.00 -0.28 12.77
N ASP A 107 -9.48 0.41 13.78
CA ASP A 107 -10.83 0.27 14.33
C ASP A 107 -11.67 1.43 13.81
N VAL A 108 -12.72 1.15 13.06
CA VAL A 108 -13.67 2.14 12.55
C VAL A 108 -15.08 1.60 12.77
N ASP A 109 -15.89 2.34 13.48
CA ASP A 109 -17.23 1.93 13.91
C ASP A 109 -17.18 0.54 14.60
N ASP A 110 -17.94 -0.43 14.09
CA ASP A 110 -17.99 -1.80 14.63
C ASP A 110 -17.05 -2.78 13.90
N SER A 111 -16.14 -2.28 13.07
CA SER A 111 -15.24 -3.10 12.23
C SER A 111 -13.77 -2.90 12.60
N ASN A 112 -13.02 -3.98 12.61
CA ASN A 112 -11.57 -3.97 12.76
C ASN A 112 -10.89 -4.49 11.50
N ILE A 113 -9.91 -3.72 10.99
CA ILE A 113 -9.02 -4.15 9.91
C ILE A 113 -7.61 -4.19 10.46
N SER A 114 -6.92 -5.30 10.30
CA SER A 114 -5.54 -5.43 10.72
C SER A 114 -4.61 -5.82 9.59
N LEU A 115 -3.42 -5.20 9.56
CA LEU A 115 -2.34 -5.49 8.64
C LEU A 115 -1.10 -5.84 9.45
N ALA A 116 -0.70 -7.11 9.43
CA ALA A 116 0.50 -7.58 10.11
C ALA A 116 1.61 -7.85 9.11
N THR A 117 2.78 -7.23 9.30
CA THR A 117 3.96 -7.47 8.46
C THR A 117 5.05 -8.11 9.30
N THR A 118 5.49 -9.31 8.91
CA THR A 118 6.56 -10.06 9.55
C THR A 118 7.80 -10.08 8.67
N PHE A 119 8.95 -9.65 9.23
CA PHE A 119 10.23 -9.58 8.54
C PHE A 119 11.13 -10.73 9.00
N ASN A 120 11.26 -11.75 8.18
CA ASN A 120 12.19 -12.85 8.39
C ASN A 120 13.52 -12.59 7.66
N LYS A 121 14.44 -13.55 7.73
CA LYS A 121 15.76 -13.42 7.09
C LYS A 121 15.67 -13.50 5.56
N GLU A 122 14.76 -14.29 5.04
CA GLU A 122 14.65 -14.65 3.62
C GLU A 122 13.30 -14.27 3.01
N ASN A 123 12.30 -13.95 3.85
CA ASN A 123 10.99 -13.54 3.40
C ASN A 123 10.38 -12.42 4.23
N THR A 124 9.48 -11.70 3.60
CA THR A 124 8.54 -10.78 4.24
C THR A 124 7.14 -11.32 4.01
N GLU A 125 6.36 -11.42 5.07
CA GLU A 125 4.96 -11.84 5.01
C GLU A 125 4.07 -10.69 5.48
N VAL A 126 3.04 -10.38 4.69
CA VAL A 126 2.01 -9.41 5.01
C VAL A 126 0.68 -10.14 5.08
N GLU A 127 0.01 -10.03 6.21
CA GLU A 127 -1.31 -10.62 6.45
C GLU A 127 -2.34 -9.51 6.64
N LEU A 128 -3.41 -9.56 5.86
CA LEU A 128 -4.58 -8.72 6.00
C LEU A 128 -5.70 -9.51 6.65
N SER A 129 -6.28 -8.97 7.71
CA SER A 129 -7.45 -9.54 8.39
C SER A 129 -8.55 -8.49 8.56
N ALA A 130 -9.78 -8.93 8.62
CA ALA A 130 -10.93 -8.12 8.97
C ALA A 130 -11.75 -8.89 10.02
N ASP A 131 -12.08 -8.22 11.13
CA ASP A 131 -12.80 -8.79 12.28
C ASP A 131 -12.20 -10.14 12.72
N ASP A 132 -10.90 -10.16 12.97
CA ASP A 132 -10.09 -11.35 13.32
C ASP A 132 -10.09 -12.47 12.26
N THR A 133 -10.69 -12.24 11.10
CA THR A 133 -10.72 -13.21 10.01
C THR A 133 -9.66 -12.88 8.97
N LYS A 134 -8.76 -13.83 8.72
CA LYS A 134 -7.71 -13.68 7.70
C LYS A 134 -8.33 -13.59 6.31
N MET A 135 -8.06 -12.50 5.61
CA MET A 135 -8.58 -12.20 4.28
C MET A 135 -7.58 -12.51 3.18
N ALA A 136 -6.33 -12.09 3.37
CA ALA A 136 -5.28 -12.29 2.38
C ALA A 136 -3.90 -12.41 3.03
N THR A 137 -2.97 -13.04 2.29
CA THR A 137 -1.54 -13.07 2.62
C THR A 137 -0.74 -12.73 1.39
N LEU A 138 0.24 -11.85 1.57
CA LEU A 138 1.29 -11.57 0.59
C LEU A 138 2.62 -12.08 1.16
N THR A 139 3.30 -12.97 0.45
CA THR A 139 4.64 -13.42 0.80
C THR A 139 5.63 -12.96 -0.26
N ILE A 140 6.70 -12.32 0.17
CA ILE A 140 7.80 -11.88 -0.69
C ILE A 140 9.07 -12.60 -0.23
N GLU A 141 9.59 -13.50 -1.05
CA GLU A 141 10.88 -14.13 -0.86
C GLU A 141 11.92 -13.43 -1.75
N SER A 142 13.05 -13.04 -1.15
CA SER A 142 14.13 -12.40 -1.89
C SER A 142 15.42 -13.16 -1.66
N LYS A 143 16.00 -13.67 -2.75
CA LYS A 143 17.33 -14.27 -2.84
C LYS A 143 18.19 -13.40 -3.74
N LYS A 144 19.48 -13.67 -3.80
CA LYS A 144 20.45 -12.83 -4.52
C LYS A 144 20.02 -12.49 -5.95
N ASP A 145 19.47 -13.46 -6.68
CA ASP A 145 19.17 -13.34 -8.10
C ASP A 145 17.70 -13.71 -8.41
N GLU A 146 16.85 -13.85 -7.38
CA GLU A 146 15.47 -14.29 -7.52
C GLU A 146 14.56 -13.55 -6.52
N VAL A 147 13.43 -13.04 -6.99
CA VAL A 147 12.34 -12.53 -6.17
C VAL A 147 11.08 -13.32 -6.52
N LYS A 148 10.48 -13.89 -5.48
CA LYS A 148 9.22 -14.61 -5.59
C LYS A 148 8.15 -13.85 -4.78
N VAL A 149 7.04 -13.53 -5.41
CA VAL A 149 5.89 -12.90 -4.79
C VAL A 149 4.72 -13.85 -4.88
N LYS A 150 4.09 -14.16 -3.75
CA LYS A 150 2.91 -15.00 -3.67
C LYS A 150 1.79 -14.23 -2.96
N VAL A 151 0.62 -14.20 -3.57
CA VAL A 151 -0.61 -13.65 -2.99
C VAL A 151 -1.61 -14.79 -2.85
N GLU A 152 -2.20 -14.92 -1.67
CA GLU A 152 -3.26 -15.89 -1.38
C GLU A 152 -4.44 -15.16 -0.75
N THR A 153 -5.64 -15.38 -1.25
CA THR A 153 -6.87 -14.86 -0.66
C THR A 153 -7.66 -15.95 0.05
N SER A 154 -8.44 -15.55 1.04
CA SER A 154 -9.34 -16.45 1.77
C SER A 154 -10.53 -16.87 0.90
N LYS A 155 -11.26 -17.90 1.37
CA LYS A 155 -12.51 -18.33 0.73
C LYS A 155 -13.56 -17.22 0.65
N LEU A 156 -13.55 -16.27 1.58
CA LEU A 156 -14.48 -15.13 1.58
C LEU A 156 -14.23 -14.19 0.39
N LEU A 157 -12.97 -14.09 -0.08
CA LEU A 157 -12.60 -13.30 -1.25
C LEU A 157 -12.46 -14.12 -2.54
N GLY A 158 -12.89 -15.40 -2.53
CA GLY A 158 -12.91 -16.25 -3.72
C GLY A 158 -11.73 -17.21 -3.89
N SER A 159 -10.96 -17.49 -2.82
CA SER A 159 -9.86 -18.51 -2.84
C SER A 159 -8.97 -18.44 -4.08
N MET A 160 -8.29 -17.34 -4.28
CA MET A 160 -7.34 -17.15 -5.38
C MET A 160 -5.91 -17.26 -4.86
N SER A 161 -5.04 -17.88 -5.65
CA SER A 161 -3.59 -17.85 -5.43
C SER A 161 -2.89 -17.37 -6.68
N MET A 162 -2.06 -16.36 -6.55
CA MET A 162 -1.21 -15.83 -7.61
C MET A 162 0.26 -15.91 -7.18
N GLU A 163 1.10 -16.42 -8.06
CA GLU A 163 2.53 -16.49 -7.85
C GLU A 163 3.26 -15.80 -9.01
N LEU A 164 4.16 -14.88 -8.67
CA LEU A 164 5.08 -14.23 -9.59
C LEU A 164 6.50 -14.62 -9.19
N ASN A 165 7.26 -15.15 -10.13
CA ASN A 165 8.68 -15.44 -9.94
C ASN A 165 9.48 -14.60 -10.95
N TYR A 166 10.40 -13.78 -10.42
CA TYR A 166 11.32 -12.96 -11.20
C TYR A 166 12.75 -13.38 -10.91
N LYS A 167 13.48 -13.80 -11.96
CA LYS A 167 14.86 -14.26 -11.86
C LYS A 167 15.75 -13.49 -12.82
N VAL A 168 16.95 -13.15 -12.36
CA VAL A 168 17.99 -12.51 -13.17
C VAL A 168 19.18 -13.44 -13.28
N GLU A 169 19.52 -13.85 -14.51
CA GLU A 169 20.72 -14.64 -14.82
C GLU A 169 21.49 -13.96 -15.96
N ASP A 170 22.79 -13.67 -15.76
CA ASP A 170 23.73 -13.18 -16.79
C ASP A 170 23.15 -12.06 -17.70
N LYS A 171 22.57 -11.02 -17.10
CA LYS A 171 21.92 -9.88 -17.79
C LYS A 171 20.62 -10.23 -18.54
N LYS A 172 20.06 -11.42 -18.33
CA LYS A 172 18.72 -11.78 -18.79
C LYS A 172 17.77 -11.84 -17.60
N SER A 173 16.55 -11.37 -17.79
CA SER A 173 15.48 -11.49 -16.79
C SER A 173 14.41 -12.43 -17.29
N GLU A 174 13.94 -13.31 -16.43
CA GLU A 174 12.80 -14.19 -16.67
C GLU A 174 11.70 -13.89 -15.67
N MET A 175 10.47 -13.75 -16.13
CA MET A 175 9.29 -13.57 -15.30
C MET A 175 8.30 -14.70 -15.59
N LYS A 176 7.84 -15.36 -14.53
CA LYS A 176 6.78 -16.41 -14.61
C LYS A 176 5.64 -16.01 -13.71
N MET A 177 4.42 -16.15 -14.21
CA MET A 177 3.19 -15.91 -13.46
C MET A 177 2.33 -17.17 -13.50
N ALA A 178 1.79 -17.57 -12.36
CA ALA A 178 0.79 -18.61 -12.23
C ALA A 178 -0.40 -18.08 -11.43
N ILE A 179 -1.61 -18.38 -11.89
CA ILE A 179 -2.87 -18.05 -11.22
C ILE A 179 -3.63 -19.37 -11.06
N ASN A 180 -4.04 -19.68 -9.83
CA ASN A 180 -4.78 -20.90 -9.48
C ASN A 180 -6.07 -20.55 -8.75
#